data_7e041907b9b9ad6e34071b6b997bc444
#
_entry.id   7e041907b9b9ad6e34071b6b997bc444
#
_cell.length_a   1.000
_cell.length_b   1.000
_cell.length_c   1.000
_cell.angle_alpha   90.00
_cell.angle_beta   90.00
_cell.angle_gamma   90.00
#
_symmetry.space_group_name_H-M   'P 1'
#
loop_
_entity.id
_entity.type
_entity.pdbx_description
1 polymer ?
#
loop_
_entity_poly.entity_id
_entity_poly.type
_entity_poly.pdbx_seq_one_letter_code
_entity_poly.pdbx_strand_id
1 'polypeptide(L)'
;MLPGIRRIDGGTVGNAVPGKAEAVVEGISTDEIARAASAIGEQTGIAFRWEEKNGCVVIRAEGKSAHASTPWEGNSALTGLLALLMQFPFADCEGQRRLRGLTELFPHGAFYGEAAGVAQADELSGRLVLSSNVLHYAEGGMSGRIDCRAPMCASEETVLEVLREKLAAYGLYLPESCKMVPPLRSGK
;
A
#
# COMPACT_ATOMS: atom_id res chain seq x y z
N MET A 1 -10.91 7.26 -25.08
CA MET A 1 -9.78 6.60 -24.37
C MET A 1 -10.34 5.89 -23.14
N LEU A 2 -10.06 4.60 -23.01
CA LEU A 2 -10.50 3.83 -21.85
C LEU A 2 -9.73 4.27 -20.60
N PRO A 3 -10.40 4.36 -19.43
CA PRO A 3 -9.73 4.67 -18.19
C PRO A 3 -8.64 3.65 -17.84
N GLY A 4 -7.47 4.12 -17.50
CA GLY A 4 -6.35 3.25 -17.15
C GLY A 4 -5.31 3.93 -16.29
N ILE A 5 -4.55 3.12 -15.57
CA ILE A 5 -3.40 3.55 -14.78
C ILE A 5 -2.14 3.26 -15.58
N ARG A 6 -1.36 4.28 -15.88
CA ARG A 6 -0.10 4.14 -16.60
C ARG A 6 1.06 3.81 -15.70
N ARG A 7 1.11 4.45 -14.54
CA ARG A 7 2.25 4.34 -13.63
C ARG A 7 1.84 4.72 -12.21
N ILE A 8 2.42 4.04 -11.23
CA ILE A 8 2.37 4.43 -9.81
C ILE A 8 3.77 4.30 -9.26
N ASP A 9 4.22 5.33 -8.54
CA ASP A 9 5.47 5.31 -7.78
C ASP A 9 5.22 5.84 -6.38
N GLY A 10 5.54 5.05 -5.38
CA GLY A 10 5.39 5.43 -3.99
C GLY A 10 6.46 4.79 -3.13
N GLY A 11 7.05 5.58 -2.24
CA GLY A 11 8.08 5.13 -1.32
C GLY A 11 9.45 4.93 -1.94
N THR A 12 10.46 4.86 -1.09
CA THR A 12 11.86 4.68 -1.48
C THR A 12 12.53 3.55 -0.72
N VAL A 13 12.17 3.36 0.54
CA VAL A 13 12.74 2.32 1.41
C VAL A 13 11.64 1.52 2.10
N GLY A 14 11.88 0.23 2.29
CA GLY A 14 10.88 -0.68 2.84
C GLY A 14 10.54 -0.46 4.31
N ASN A 15 11.45 0.16 5.07
CA ASN A 15 11.29 0.38 6.51
C ASN A 15 10.73 1.74 6.91
N ALA A 16 10.18 2.48 5.97
CA ALA A 16 9.56 3.77 6.22
C ALA A 16 8.22 3.88 5.51
N VAL A 17 7.21 4.38 6.21
CA VAL A 17 5.92 4.78 5.65
C VAL A 17 6.17 5.92 4.65
N PRO A 18 5.70 5.81 3.39
CA PRO A 18 5.99 6.85 2.40
C PRO A 18 5.15 8.10 2.62
N GLY A 19 5.82 9.24 2.67
CA GLY A 19 5.17 10.55 2.75
C GLY A 19 4.77 11.13 1.40
N LYS A 20 5.20 10.51 0.30
CA LYS A 20 4.88 10.94 -1.07
C LYS A 20 4.62 9.75 -1.97
N ALA A 21 3.67 9.92 -2.89
CA ALA A 21 3.37 8.95 -3.93
C ALA A 21 2.80 9.68 -5.15
N GLU A 22 2.96 9.08 -6.31
CA GLU A 22 2.53 9.67 -7.58
C GLU A 22 1.91 8.60 -8.47
N ALA A 23 0.87 8.96 -9.21
CA ALA A 23 0.28 8.12 -10.23
C ALA A 23 0.06 8.91 -11.51
N VAL A 24 0.15 8.24 -12.64
CA VAL A 24 -0.24 8.76 -13.96
C VAL A 24 -1.43 7.95 -14.44
N VAL A 25 -2.53 8.64 -14.70
CA VAL A 25 -3.78 8.02 -15.15
C VAL A 25 -4.23 8.64 -16.46
N GLU A 26 -5.03 7.87 -17.21
CA GLU A 26 -5.66 8.35 -18.45
C GLU A 26 -7.13 8.01 -18.46
N GLY A 27 -7.89 8.75 -19.25
CA GLY A 27 -9.34 8.51 -19.42
C GLY A 27 -10.20 8.93 -18.23
N ILE A 28 -9.65 9.67 -17.27
CA ILE A 28 -10.36 10.23 -16.13
C ILE A 28 -10.27 11.76 -16.22
N SER A 29 -11.40 12.45 -16.07
CA SER A 29 -11.41 13.91 -16.08
C SER A 29 -10.88 14.49 -14.77
N THR A 30 -10.36 15.73 -14.86
CA THR A 30 -9.91 16.45 -13.65
C THR A 30 -11.05 16.75 -12.69
N ASP A 31 -12.28 16.89 -13.20
CA ASP A 31 -13.48 17.07 -12.35
C ASP A 31 -13.78 15.81 -11.53
N GLU A 32 -13.67 14.63 -12.14
CA GLU A 32 -13.84 13.36 -11.43
C GLU A 32 -12.75 13.18 -10.37
N ILE A 33 -11.53 13.52 -10.71
CA ILE A 33 -10.39 13.46 -9.77
C ILE A 33 -10.63 14.41 -8.60
N ALA A 34 -11.06 15.64 -8.87
CA ALA A 34 -11.32 16.63 -7.82
C ALA A 34 -12.39 16.16 -6.82
N ARG A 35 -13.48 15.57 -7.31
CA ARG A 35 -14.54 15.04 -6.45
C ARG A 35 -14.04 13.88 -5.58
N ALA A 36 -13.35 12.92 -6.17
CA ALA A 36 -12.81 11.78 -5.43
C ALA A 36 -11.73 12.22 -4.45
N ALA A 37 -10.84 13.11 -4.84
CA ALA A 37 -9.78 13.65 -4.01
C ALA A 37 -10.31 14.42 -2.79
N SER A 38 -11.41 15.16 -2.95
CA SER A 38 -12.07 15.82 -1.83
C SER A 38 -12.57 14.83 -0.80
N ALA A 39 -13.27 13.77 -1.23
CA ALA A 39 -13.81 12.76 -0.34
C ALA A 39 -12.70 11.94 0.34
N ILE A 40 -11.75 11.43 -0.43
CA ILE A 40 -10.66 10.59 0.10
C ILE A 40 -9.68 11.43 0.94
N GLY A 41 -9.41 12.66 0.53
CA GLY A 41 -8.57 13.58 1.30
C GLY A 41 -9.15 13.87 2.68
N GLU A 42 -10.46 14.05 2.78
CA GLU A 42 -11.15 14.22 4.05
C GLU A 42 -11.07 12.96 4.93
N GLN A 43 -11.26 11.79 4.34
CA GLN A 43 -11.21 10.52 5.06
C GLN A 43 -9.82 10.14 5.55
N THR A 44 -8.78 10.47 4.78
CA THR A 44 -7.42 9.99 5.03
C THR A 44 -6.47 11.05 5.58
N GLY A 45 -6.77 12.32 5.38
CA GLY A 45 -5.83 13.41 5.67
C GLY A 45 -4.71 13.55 4.64
N ILE A 46 -4.76 12.80 3.56
CA ILE A 46 -3.78 12.91 2.46
C ILE A 46 -4.11 14.12 1.61
N ALA A 47 -3.09 14.91 1.27
CA ALA A 47 -3.22 16.04 0.34
C ALA A 47 -2.97 15.55 -1.09
N PHE A 48 -3.93 15.77 -1.96
CA PHE A 48 -3.83 15.40 -3.37
C PHE A 48 -3.69 16.64 -4.24
N ARG A 49 -2.79 16.57 -5.23
CA ARG A 49 -2.63 17.56 -6.29
C ARG A 49 -2.59 16.84 -7.62
N TRP A 50 -3.07 17.48 -8.69
CA TRP A 50 -3.06 16.87 -10.01
C TRP A 50 -2.89 17.93 -11.09
N GLU A 51 -2.32 17.50 -12.21
CA GLU A 51 -2.16 18.33 -13.40
C GLU A 51 -2.29 17.50 -14.67
N GLU A 52 -2.87 18.10 -15.70
CA GLU A 52 -2.89 17.48 -17.02
C GLU A 52 -1.51 17.62 -17.67
N LYS A 53 -1.03 16.54 -18.25
CA LYS A 53 0.24 16.50 -18.93
C LYS A 53 0.24 15.45 -20.03
N ASN A 54 0.45 15.87 -21.29
CA ASN A 54 0.54 14.97 -22.44
C ASN A 54 -0.67 14.02 -22.60
N GLY A 55 -1.88 14.52 -22.36
CA GLY A 55 -3.11 13.74 -22.46
C GLY A 55 -3.41 12.82 -21.28
N CYS A 56 -2.56 12.83 -20.27
CA CYS A 56 -2.73 12.10 -19.04
C CYS A 56 -2.90 13.06 -17.87
N VAL A 57 -3.27 12.55 -16.71
CA VAL A 57 -3.30 13.33 -15.47
C VAL A 57 -2.27 12.72 -14.50
N VAL A 58 -1.39 13.58 -14.00
CA VAL A 58 -0.44 13.21 -12.95
C VAL A 58 -1.07 13.58 -11.62
N ILE A 59 -1.24 12.59 -10.75
CA ILE A 59 -1.80 12.77 -9.40
C ILE A 59 -0.67 12.58 -8.39
N ARG A 60 -0.48 13.57 -7.52
CA ARG A 60 0.50 13.52 -6.45
C ARG A 60 -0.18 13.49 -5.10
N ALA A 61 0.21 12.54 -4.28
CA ALA A 61 -0.27 12.38 -2.91
C ALA A 61 0.85 12.76 -1.93
N GLU A 62 0.49 13.52 -0.92
CA GLU A 62 1.39 13.90 0.15
C GLU A 62 0.76 13.59 1.51
N GLY A 63 1.49 12.85 2.31
CA GLY A 63 1.10 12.46 3.65
C GLY A 63 2.21 12.79 4.64
N LYS A 64 2.51 11.85 5.52
CA LYS A 64 3.56 12.00 6.53
C LYS A 64 4.37 10.72 6.63
N SER A 65 5.68 10.83 6.48
CA SER A 65 6.58 9.70 6.68
C SER A 65 6.73 9.34 8.16
N ALA A 66 6.97 8.07 8.43
CA ALA A 66 7.28 7.55 9.76
C ALA A 66 8.05 6.24 9.61
N HIS A 67 8.72 5.82 10.69
CA HIS A 67 9.37 4.52 10.71
C HIS A 67 8.33 3.39 10.66
N ALA A 68 8.63 2.31 9.97
CA ALA A 68 7.68 1.20 9.81
C ALA A 68 7.35 0.48 11.12
N SER A 69 8.14 0.66 12.18
CA SER A 69 7.85 0.13 13.51
C SER A 69 6.72 0.87 14.23
N THR A 70 6.48 2.13 13.84
CA THR A 70 5.43 2.99 14.42
C THR A 70 4.65 3.70 13.31
N PRO A 71 3.99 2.93 12.41
CA PRO A 71 3.37 3.52 11.22
C PRO A 71 2.21 4.46 11.53
N TRP A 72 1.60 4.36 12.71
CA TRP A 72 0.55 5.27 13.19
C TRP A 72 1.04 6.68 13.47
N GLU A 73 2.34 6.91 13.59
CA GLU A 73 2.95 8.23 13.70
C GLU A 73 3.04 8.96 12.35
N GLY A 74 2.85 8.24 11.27
CA GLY A 74 2.82 8.78 9.91
C GLY A 74 1.43 8.73 9.30
N ASN A 75 1.39 9.01 7.99
CA ASN A 75 0.18 8.91 7.18
C ASN A 75 0.62 8.54 5.76
N SER A 76 0.37 7.31 5.35
CA SER A 76 0.90 6.77 4.09
C SER A 76 0.27 7.42 2.86
N ALA A 77 1.08 8.14 2.11
CA ALA A 77 0.69 8.69 0.82
C ALA A 77 0.39 7.58 -0.21
N LEU A 78 1.07 6.44 -0.10
CA LEU A 78 0.87 5.32 -1.01
C LEU A 78 -0.50 4.66 -0.84
N THR A 79 -0.85 4.25 0.38
CA THR A 79 -2.16 3.64 0.62
C THR A 79 -3.29 4.63 0.44
N GLY A 80 -3.06 5.91 0.74
CA GLY A 80 -4.02 6.98 0.45
C GLY A 80 -4.25 7.16 -1.04
N LEU A 81 -3.18 7.15 -1.85
CA LEU A 81 -3.27 7.22 -3.30
C LEU A 81 -4.01 5.99 -3.88
N LEU A 82 -3.71 4.80 -3.40
CA LEU A 82 -4.41 3.59 -3.84
C LEU A 82 -5.91 3.66 -3.50
N ALA A 83 -6.27 4.17 -2.33
CA ALA A 83 -7.66 4.38 -1.95
C ALA A 83 -8.37 5.35 -2.90
N LEU A 84 -7.68 6.41 -3.33
CA LEU A 84 -8.19 7.34 -4.34
C LEU A 84 -8.40 6.63 -5.69
N LEU A 85 -7.39 5.89 -6.15
CA LEU A 85 -7.44 5.22 -7.46
C LEU A 85 -8.57 4.19 -7.54
N MET A 86 -8.93 3.56 -6.44
CA MET A 86 -10.04 2.60 -6.39
C MET A 86 -11.42 3.25 -6.57
N GLN A 87 -11.52 4.57 -6.53
CA GLN A 87 -12.77 5.29 -6.76
C GLN A 87 -13.12 5.44 -8.26
N PHE A 88 -12.17 5.18 -9.15
CA PHE A 88 -12.33 5.38 -10.59
C PHE A 88 -12.68 4.07 -11.30
N PRO A 89 -13.46 4.16 -12.43
CA PRO A 89 -13.89 2.97 -13.16
C PRO A 89 -12.80 2.48 -14.13
N PHE A 90 -11.64 2.10 -13.62
CA PHE A 90 -10.59 1.51 -14.45
C PHE A 90 -11.00 0.15 -14.99
N ALA A 91 -10.56 -0.15 -16.22
CA ALA A 91 -10.86 -1.41 -16.86
C ALA A 91 -10.27 -2.59 -16.08
N ASP A 92 -11.02 -3.69 -16.01
CA ASP A 92 -10.55 -4.93 -15.42
C ASP A 92 -9.38 -5.46 -16.22
N CYS A 93 -8.25 -5.62 -15.55
CA CYS A 93 -7.06 -6.23 -16.10
C CYS A 93 -6.26 -6.85 -14.95
N GLU A 94 -5.24 -7.61 -15.27
CA GLU A 94 -4.42 -8.26 -14.26
C GLU A 94 -3.75 -7.27 -13.31
N GLY A 95 -3.26 -6.15 -13.85
CA GLY A 95 -2.68 -5.07 -13.04
C GLY A 95 -3.69 -4.46 -12.08
N GLN A 96 -4.92 -4.20 -12.54
CA GLN A 96 -6.00 -3.67 -11.70
C GLN A 96 -6.37 -4.64 -10.57
N ARG A 97 -6.41 -5.93 -10.86
CA ARG A 97 -6.67 -6.97 -9.86
C ARG A 97 -5.59 -6.97 -8.77
N ARG A 98 -4.33 -6.84 -9.16
CA ARG A 98 -3.20 -6.76 -8.23
C ARG A 98 -3.27 -5.53 -7.33
N LEU A 99 -3.57 -4.37 -7.91
CA LEU A 99 -3.72 -3.13 -7.16
C LEU A 99 -4.90 -3.19 -6.18
N ARG A 100 -6.01 -3.79 -6.60
CA ARG A 100 -7.15 -4.02 -5.72
C ARG A 100 -6.76 -4.92 -4.55
N GLY A 101 -5.98 -5.96 -4.80
CA GLY A 101 -5.45 -6.85 -3.77
C GLY A 101 -4.61 -6.12 -2.74
N LEU A 102 -3.72 -5.23 -3.16
CA LEU A 102 -2.94 -4.40 -2.25
C LEU A 102 -3.84 -3.51 -1.38
N THR A 103 -4.85 -2.90 -1.99
CA THR A 103 -5.79 -2.03 -1.27
C THR A 103 -6.61 -2.79 -0.24
N GLU A 104 -7.06 -3.99 -0.56
CA GLU A 104 -7.86 -4.83 0.33
C GLU A 104 -7.04 -5.45 1.46
N LEU A 105 -5.80 -5.87 1.17
CA LEU A 105 -4.93 -6.51 2.17
C LEU A 105 -4.19 -5.49 3.06
N PHE A 106 -3.94 -4.30 2.54
CA PHE A 106 -3.25 -3.23 3.25
C PHE A 106 -4.07 -1.93 3.21
N PRO A 107 -5.28 -1.91 3.83
CA PRO A 107 -6.13 -0.74 3.81
C PRO A 107 -5.45 0.46 4.47
N HIS A 108 -5.74 1.66 3.98
CA HIS A 108 -5.23 2.87 4.59
C HIS A 108 -5.64 2.99 6.06
N GLY A 109 -4.68 3.25 6.93
CA GLY A 109 -4.91 3.36 8.37
C GLY A 109 -4.97 2.03 9.13
N ALA A 110 -4.79 0.90 8.46
CA ALA A 110 -4.68 -0.42 9.09
C ALA A 110 -3.20 -0.76 9.31
N PHE A 111 -2.82 -1.09 10.54
CA PHE A 111 -1.41 -1.28 10.92
C PHE A 111 -1.08 -2.67 11.43
N TYR A 112 -2.07 -3.50 11.70
CA TYR A 112 -1.89 -4.72 12.48
C TYR A 112 -2.19 -6.01 11.72
N GLY A 113 -2.33 -5.92 10.41
CA GLY A 113 -2.48 -7.08 9.53
C GLY A 113 -3.83 -7.81 9.60
N GLU A 114 -4.89 -7.19 10.12
CA GLU A 114 -6.21 -7.80 10.23
C GLU A 114 -6.77 -8.21 8.85
N ALA A 115 -6.75 -7.29 7.90
CA ALA A 115 -7.26 -7.55 6.55
C ALA A 115 -6.43 -8.59 5.79
N ALA A 116 -5.14 -8.70 6.11
CA ALA A 116 -4.24 -9.70 5.51
C ALA A 116 -4.31 -11.07 6.21
N GLY A 117 -5.06 -11.17 7.31
CA GLY A 117 -5.23 -12.42 8.04
C GLY A 117 -4.05 -12.84 8.90
N VAL A 118 -3.16 -11.91 9.26
CA VAL A 118 -1.93 -12.18 10.02
C VAL A 118 -1.88 -11.49 11.39
N ALA A 119 -2.96 -10.85 11.80
CA ALA A 119 -3.03 -10.15 13.10
C ALA A 119 -2.75 -11.11 14.26
N GLN A 120 -1.74 -10.81 15.05
CA GLN A 120 -1.28 -11.62 16.17
C GLN A 120 -0.67 -10.70 17.23
N ALA A 121 -0.66 -11.15 18.46
CA ALA A 121 -0.03 -10.42 19.55
C ALA A 121 0.42 -11.37 20.66
N ASP A 122 1.46 -11.01 21.37
CA ASP A 122 1.82 -11.64 22.63
C ASP A 122 2.20 -10.59 23.70
N GLU A 123 2.23 -11.01 24.97
CA GLU A 123 2.47 -10.10 26.07
C GLU A 123 3.92 -9.57 26.10
N LEU A 124 4.87 -10.30 25.55
CA LEU A 124 6.29 -9.94 25.61
C LEU A 124 6.72 -9.02 24.48
N SER A 125 6.21 -9.24 23.27
CA SER A 125 6.63 -8.50 22.07
C SER A 125 5.55 -7.65 21.42
N GLY A 126 4.31 -7.70 21.95
CA GLY A 126 3.22 -6.86 21.49
C GLY A 126 2.54 -7.38 20.24
N ARG A 127 1.97 -6.47 19.46
CA ARG A 127 1.18 -6.76 18.25
C ARG A 127 2.08 -6.85 17.01
N LEU A 128 1.68 -7.70 16.08
CA LEU A 128 2.24 -7.65 14.72
C LEU A 128 1.93 -6.29 14.10
N VAL A 129 2.94 -5.70 13.43
CA VAL A 129 2.83 -4.45 12.69
C VAL A 129 3.16 -4.71 11.23
N LEU A 130 2.26 -4.32 10.33
CA LEU A 130 2.36 -4.59 8.90
C LEU A 130 2.11 -3.30 8.12
N SER A 131 2.97 -3.01 7.14
CA SER A 131 2.78 -1.87 6.25
C SER A 131 3.31 -2.14 4.85
N SER A 132 2.63 -1.58 3.85
CA SER A 132 3.06 -1.60 2.44
C SER A 132 3.70 -0.25 2.13
N ASN A 133 5.01 -0.23 1.94
CA ASN A 133 5.80 1.00 1.98
C ASN A 133 6.41 1.41 0.64
N VAL A 134 6.50 0.50 -0.31
CA VAL A 134 7.04 0.80 -1.64
C VAL A 134 6.16 0.12 -2.69
N LEU A 135 5.86 0.86 -3.74
CA LEU A 135 5.19 0.32 -4.92
C LEU A 135 5.71 1.03 -6.16
N HIS A 136 6.10 0.23 -7.15
CA HIS A 136 6.36 0.67 -8.52
C HIS A 136 5.49 -0.14 -9.45
N TYR A 137 4.58 0.52 -10.12
CA TYR A 137 3.64 -0.07 -11.07
C TYR A 137 3.80 0.62 -12.42
N ALA A 138 3.90 -0.18 -13.48
CA ALA A 138 3.90 0.30 -14.86
C ALA A 138 3.29 -0.78 -15.75
N GLU A 139 3.02 -0.45 -17.00
CA GLU A 139 2.61 -1.45 -17.99
C GLU A 139 3.70 -2.56 -18.08
N GLY A 140 3.28 -3.78 -17.87
CA GLY A 140 4.18 -4.94 -17.94
C GLY A 140 4.71 -5.44 -16.62
N GLY A 141 4.43 -4.76 -15.50
CA GLY A 141 4.84 -5.30 -14.21
C GLY A 141 4.69 -4.38 -13.02
N MET A 142 4.83 -4.96 -11.86
CA MET A 142 4.89 -4.20 -10.61
C MET A 142 5.82 -4.87 -9.61
N SER A 143 6.41 -4.06 -8.75
CA SER A 143 7.20 -4.49 -7.61
C SER A 143 6.88 -3.62 -6.41
N GLY A 144 7.08 -4.16 -5.23
CA GLY A 144 6.81 -3.43 -4.00
C GLY A 144 7.54 -4.02 -2.81
N ARG A 145 7.40 -3.36 -1.67
CA ARG A 145 7.97 -3.82 -0.42
C ARG A 145 6.97 -3.67 0.72
N ILE A 146 6.90 -4.71 1.51
CA ILE A 146 6.08 -4.79 2.72
C ILE A 146 7.03 -4.91 3.90
N ASP A 147 6.76 -4.18 4.96
CA ASP A 147 7.44 -4.35 6.25
C ASP A 147 6.50 -5.09 7.20
N CYS A 148 6.96 -6.18 7.75
CA CYS A 148 6.21 -6.96 8.73
C CYS A 148 7.08 -7.20 9.96
N ARG A 149 6.64 -6.69 11.09
CA ARG A 149 7.28 -6.88 12.39
C ARG A 149 6.40 -7.78 13.23
N ALA A 150 6.80 -9.05 13.27
CA ALA A 150 5.99 -10.09 13.88
C ALA A 150 6.34 -10.28 15.35
N PRO A 151 5.35 -10.57 16.22
CA PRO A 151 5.62 -10.93 17.61
C PRO A 151 6.31 -12.29 17.73
N MET A 152 6.85 -12.58 18.89
CA MET A 152 7.56 -13.84 19.13
C MET A 152 6.70 -15.09 18.95
N CYS A 153 5.39 -14.95 19.17
CA CYS A 153 4.44 -16.06 18.96
C CYS A 153 4.18 -16.38 17.48
N ALA A 154 4.58 -15.49 16.56
CA ALA A 154 4.36 -15.68 15.13
C ALA A 154 5.41 -16.64 14.55
N SER A 155 5.01 -17.33 13.48
CA SER A 155 5.87 -18.26 12.73
C SER A 155 5.76 -17.96 11.23
N GLU A 156 6.64 -18.57 10.45
CA GLU A 156 6.50 -18.51 8.98
C GLU A 156 5.14 -19.02 8.52
N GLU A 157 4.62 -20.07 9.16
CA GLU A 157 3.31 -20.64 8.84
C GLU A 157 2.16 -19.67 9.12
N THR A 158 2.23 -18.93 10.22
CA THR A 158 1.17 -18.00 10.62
C THR A 158 1.25 -16.64 9.93
N VAL A 159 2.36 -16.30 9.32
CA VAL A 159 2.58 -15.00 8.65
C VAL A 159 2.93 -15.17 7.18
N LEU A 160 4.11 -15.70 6.84
CA LEU A 160 4.58 -15.73 5.44
C LEU A 160 3.71 -16.60 4.55
N GLU A 161 3.30 -17.78 5.00
CA GLU A 161 2.43 -18.66 4.21
C GLU A 161 1.04 -18.05 4.02
N VAL A 162 0.50 -17.42 5.06
CA VAL A 162 -0.79 -16.74 4.97
C VAL A 162 -0.72 -15.56 4.00
N LEU A 163 0.33 -14.75 4.09
CA LEU A 163 0.53 -13.64 3.16
C LEU A 163 0.70 -14.12 1.72
N ARG A 164 1.47 -15.18 1.47
CA ARG A 164 1.63 -15.76 0.13
C ARG A 164 0.30 -16.19 -0.46
N GLU A 165 -0.50 -16.90 0.34
CA GLU A 165 -1.80 -17.39 -0.10
C GLU A 165 -2.76 -16.22 -0.41
N LYS A 166 -2.84 -15.23 0.47
CA LYS A 166 -3.67 -14.04 0.28
C LYS A 166 -3.26 -13.24 -0.95
N LEU A 167 -1.96 -13.01 -1.11
CA LEU A 167 -1.41 -12.27 -2.25
C LEU A 167 -1.61 -13.04 -3.56
N ALA A 168 -1.42 -14.36 -3.55
CA ALA A 168 -1.61 -15.20 -4.72
C ALA A 168 -3.05 -15.16 -5.25
N ALA A 169 -4.04 -15.01 -4.39
CA ALA A 169 -5.43 -14.86 -4.79
C ALA A 169 -5.68 -13.65 -5.68
N TYR A 170 -4.83 -12.63 -5.59
CA TYR A 170 -4.88 -11.42 -6.44
C TYR A 170 -3.81 -11.42 -7.55
N GLY A 171 -3.09 -12.50 -7.72
CA GLY A 171 -2.02 -12.57 -8.71
C GLY A 171 -0.72 -11.91 -8.27
N LEU A 172 -0.53 -11.72 -6.98
CA LEU A 172 0.68 -11.16 -6.39
C LEU A 172 1.62 -12.25 -5.90
N TYR A 173 2.91 -12.00 -5.99
CA TYR A 173 3.93 -12.97 -5.68
C TYR A 173 4.85 -12.47 -4.57
N LEU A 174 5.02 -13.29 -3.54
CA LEU A 174 5.97 -13.04 -2.46
C LEU A 174 7.18 -13.96 -2.68
N PRO A 175 8.39 -13.41 -2.94
CA PRO A 175 9.57 -14.24 -3.19
C PRO A 175 9.89 -15.18 -2.04
N GLU A 176 10.42 -16.37 -2.36
CA GLU A 176 10.87 -17.34 -1.36
C GLU A 176 12.02 -16.81 -0.50
N SER A 177 12.77 -15.84 -1.02
CA SER A 177 13.83 -15.15 -0.28
C SER A 177 13.33 -14.27 0.86
N CYS A 178 12.02 -13.97 0.90
CA CYS A 178 11.42 -13.24 2.01
C CYS A 178 11.50 -14.05 3.28
N LYS A 179 12.08 -13.46 4.32
CA LYS A 179 12.25 -14.08 5.63
C LYS A 179 11.67 -13.19 6.70
N MET A 180 11.17 -13.81 7.76
CA MET A 180 10.77 -13.09 8.95
C MET A 180 12.02 -12.63 9.71
N VAL A 181 12.03 -11.34 10.06
CA VAL A 181 13.03 -10.81 10.97
C VAL A 181 12.50 -11.01 12.39
N PRO A 182 13.27 -11.63 13.30
CA PRO A 182 12.85 -11.74 14.68
C PRO A 182 12.62 -10.37 15.29
N PRO A 183 11.64 -10.20 16.21
CA PRO A 183 11.47 -8.94 16.89
C PRO A 183 12.76 -8.56 17.60
N LEU A 184 13.14 -7.29 17.51
CA LEU A 184 14.28 -6.79 18.26
C LEU A 184 13.96 -6.98 19.75
N ARG A 185 14.69 -7.85 20.41
CA ARG A 185 14.66 -7.91 21.86
C ARG A 185 15.19 -6.56 22.33
N SER A 186 14.34 -5.79 23.02
CA SER A 186 14.85 -4.67 23.75
C SER A 186 15.88 -5.23 24.73
N GLY A 187 17.14 -5.05 24.43
CA GLY A 187 18.22 -5.36 25.36
C GLY A 187 17.94 -4.64 26.68
N LYS A 188 18.25 -5.32 27.75
CA LYS A 188 18.13 -4.78 29.10
C LYS A 188 18.73 -3.38 29.21
#